data_0f2e152503a6a8b3773ac8336abf26ac
#
_entry.id   0f2e152503a6a8b3773ac8336abf26ac
#
_cell.length_a   1.000
_cell.length_b   1.000
_cell.length_c   1.000
_cell.angle_alpha   90.00
_cell.angle_beta   90.00
_cell.angle_gamma   90.00
#
_symmetry.space_group_name_H-M   'P 1'
#
loop_
_entity.id
_entity.type
_entity.pdbx_description
1 polymer ?
#
loop_
_entity_poly.entity_id
_entity_poly.type
_entity_poly.pdbx_seq_one_letter_code
_entity_poly.pdbx_strand_id
1 'polypeptide(L)'
;MNPEVLRASLLAWYDDQARDLAWRVGPAGGRAGVRQDPYRVWLSEVMLQQTTVPHATPYFLKFTARWPTVTALAVEQDGEVMAAWAGLGYYARARNLLACARAVANDHGGVFPDTEAGLRGLPGLGPYTAAAVAAIAFDRPTNVVDGNVERVISRLFAVEAPLPDAKPELKRLAETLVRDERPGDWAQALMDLGATICKPKSPLCDRCPVAADCAALATGAPETYPRKTAKAVRPHRYGVAYVLTRGDQIALVRRPPKGLLGGMLALPTSDWRAGPFGDEEARASAPAHAAWRHVGEVEHGFTHFTLTLKLLRAEGAAEGVIWSPRRDLDGLPSVFLKAARAALNNLL
;
A
#
# COMPACT_ATOMS: atom_id res chain seq x y z
N MET A 1 -21.00 7.95 -26.75
CA MET A 1 -19.63 8.32 -26.34
C MET A 1 -18.68 8.17 -27.53
N ASN A 2 -17.97 9.23 -27.90
CA ASN A 2 -16.90 9.20 -28.89
C ASN A 2 -15.57 9.16 -28.12
N PRO A 3 -14.76 8.09 -28.21
CA PRO A 3 -13.50 7.95 -27.47
C PRO A 3 -12.49 9.07 -27.72
N GLU A 4 -12.42 9.58 -28.93
CA GLU A 4 -11.46 10.64 -29.29
C GLU A 4 -11.83 11.99 -28.65
N VAL A 5 -13.12 12.34 -28.68
CA VAL A 5 -13.64 13.56 -28.02
C VAL A 5 -13.44 13.48 -26.51
N LEU A 6 -13.79 12.32 -25.92
CA LEU A 6 -13.60 12.08 -24.49
C LEU A 6 -12.13 12.22 -24.05
N ARG A 7 -11.22 11.62 -24.82
CA ARG A 7 -9.78 11.73 -24.55
C ARG A 7 -9.29 13.16 -24.65
N ALA A 8 -9.67 13.86 -25.71
CA ALA A 8 -9.29 15.26 -25.92
C ALA A 8 -9.76 16.14 -24.74
N SER A 9 -11.02 15.97 -24.30
CA SER A 9 -11.56 16.73 -23.17
C SER A 9 -10.83 16.44 -21.87
N LEU A 10 -10.50 15.17 -21.60
CA LEU A 10 -9.79 14.79 -20.37
C LEU A 10 -8.33 15.26 -20.38
N LEU A 11 -7.64 15.15 -21.52
CA LEU A 11 -6.26 15.61 -21.66
C LEU A 11 -6.14 17.13 -21.59
N ALA A 12 -7.09 17.88 -22.18
CA ALA A 12 -7.15 19.33 -22.06
C ALA A 12 -7.35 19.76 -20.59
N TRP A 13 -8.24 19.09 -19.86
CA TRP A 13 -8.40 19.30 -18.42
C TRP A 13 -7.12 18.98 -17.63
N TYR A 14 -6.46 17.87 -17.97
CA TYR A 14 -5.20 17.47 -17.32
C TYR A 14 -4.08 18.48 -17.57
N ASP A 15 -4.01 19.07 -18.75
CA ASP A 15 -3.03 20.10 -19.09
C ASP A 15 -3.10 21.32 -18.14
N ASP A 16 -4.29 21.66 -17.64
CA ASP A 16 -4.53 22.81 -16.78
C ASP A 16 -4.61 22.42 -15.27
N GLN A 17 -5.09 21.22 -14.97
CA GLN A 17 -5.49 20.82 -13.59
C GLN A 17 -4.68 19.66 -13.04
N ALA A 18 -3.60 19.23 -13.72
CA ALA A 18 -2.73 18.15 -13.24
C ALA A 18 -2.23 18.45 -11.81
N ARG A 19 -2.27 17.43 -10.94
CA ARG A 19 -1.73 17.55 -9.60
C ARG A 19 -0.22 17.75 -9.64
N ASP A 20 0.27 18.72 -8.86
CA ASP A 20 1.70 18.86 -8.61
C ASP A 20 2.14 17.82 -7.57
N LEU A 21 2.98 16.88 -7.97
CA LEU A 21 3.45 15.77 -7.14
C LEU A 21 4.97 15.67 -7.27
N ALA A 22 5.65 15.44 -6.14
CA ALA A 22 7.11 15.43 -6.06
C ALA A 22 7.82 14.45 -7.02
N TRP A 23 7.12 13.45 -7.51
CA TRP A 23 7.61 12.43 -8.44
C TRP A 23 7.20 12.62 -9.89
N ARG A 24 6.45 13.69 -10.18
CA ARG A 24 5.83 13.89 -11.50
C ARG A 24 6.48 15.03 -12.27
N VAL A 25 6.71 14.81 -13.55
CA VAL A 25 6.88 15.89 -14.52
C VAL A 25 5.48 16.28 -15.00
N GLY A 26 5.07 17.51 -14.76
CA GLY A 26 3.74 17.97 -15.18
C GLY A 26 3.62 18.05 -16.72
N PRO A 27 2.37 18.20 -17.24
CA PRO A 27 2.12 18.16 -18.69
C PRO A 27 2.89 19.22 -19.48
N ALA A 28 3.11 20.40 -18.92
CA ALA A 28 3.92 21.45 -19.57
C ALA A 28 5.38 21.02 -19.76
N GLY A 29 5.98 20.38 -18.74
CA GLY A 29 7.32 19.81 -18.82
C GLY A 29 7.40 18.68 -19.84
N GLY A 30 6.41 17.78 -19.85
CA GLY A 30 6.31 16.70 -20.85
C GLY A 30 6.26 17.23 -22.29
N ARG A 31 5.44 18.26 -22.55
CA ARG A 31 5.40 18.92 -23.86
C ARG A 31 6.72 19.63 -24.22
N ALA A 32 7.47 20.09 -23.24
CA ALA A 32 8.81 20.64 -23.41
C ALA A 32 9.89 19.56 -23.62
N GLY A 33 9.52 18.27 -23.68
CA GLY A 33 10.44 17.14 -23.87
C GLY A 33 11.13 16.62 -22.63
N VAL A 34 10.74 17.11 -21.44
CA VAL A 34 11.26 16.57 -20.17
C VAL A 34 10.67 15.19 -19.95
N ARG A 35 11.53 14.18 -19.86
CA ARG A 35 11.12 12.80 -19.59
C ARG A 35 10.93 12.55 -18.09
N GLN A 36 9.95 11.73 -17.76
CA GLN A 36 9.77 11.19 -16.41
C GLN A 36 10.95 10.26 -16.07
N ASP A 37 11.51 10.40 -14.89
CA ASP A 37 12.55 9.47 -14.40
C ASP A 37 11.90 8.12 -13.99
N PRO A 38 12.25 7.00 -14.65
CA PRO A 38 11.68 5.69 -14.35
C PRO A 38 11.87 5.25 -12.90
N TYR A 39 13.01 5.60 -12.28
CA TYR A 39 13.28 5.31 -10.87
C TYR A 39 12.30 6.05 -9.96
N ARG A 40 12.04 7.34 -10.22
CA ARG A 40 11.11 8.16 -9.43
C ARG A 40 9.67 7.70 -9.61
N VAL A 41 9.27 7.38 -10.82
CA VAL A 41 7.93 6.84 -11.13
C VAL A 41 7.72 5.51 -10.41
N TRP A 42 8.62 4.55 -10.58
CA TRP A 42 8.55 3.26 -9.93
C TRP A 42 8.50 3.36 -8.40
N LEU A 43 9.38 4.16 -7.81
CA LEU A 43 9.45 4.36 -6.36
C LEU A 43 8.14 4.91 -5.82
N SER A 44 7.55 5.91 -6.49
CA SER A 44 6.27 6.50 -6.10
C SER A 44 5.12 5.48 -6.19
N GLU A 45 5.06 4.71 -7.28
CA GLU A 45 4.04 3.69 -7.47
C GLU A 45 4.07 2.60 -6.38
N VAL A 46 5.28 2.18 -5.97
CA VAL A 46 5.44 1.23 -4.86
C VAL A 46 5.05 1.87 -3.52
N MET A 47 5.44 3.11 -3.26
CA MET A 47 5.11 3.80 -1.99
C MET A 47 3.62 4.10 -1.85
N LEU A 48 2.94 4.39 -2.96
CA LEU A 48 1.51 4.72 -2.98
C LEU A 48 0.60 3.49 -2.84
N GLN A 49 1.12 2.27 -2.97
CA GLN A 49 0.31 1.08 -2.71
C GLN A 49 -0.23 1.11 -1.28
N GLN A 50 -1.57 1.21 -1.13
CA GLN A 50 -2.28 1.26 0.15
C GLN A 50 -1.83 2.42 1.07
N THR A 51 -1.34 3.51 0.49
CA THR A 51 -0.87 4.70 1.20
C THR A 51 -1.41 5.96 0.51
N THR A 52 -1.64 7.02 1.26
CA THR A 52 -2.10 8.31 0.70
C THR A 52 -0.92 9.16 0.25
N VAL A 53 -1.15 10.07 -0.71
CA VAL A 53 -0.14 11.02 -1.20
C VAL A 53 0.50 11.82 -0.05
N PRO A 54 -0.25 12.47 0.86
CA PRO A 54 0.36 13.22 1.96
C PRO A 54 1.26 12.36 2.86
N HIS A 55 0.91 11.09 3.06
CA HIS A 55 1.71 10.20 3.89
C HIS A 55 2.97 9.67 3.16
N ALA A 56 2.88 9.39 1.86
CA ALA A 56 4.00 8.88 1.07
C ALA A 56 5.04 9.95 0.72
N THR A 57 4.63 11.21 0.51
CA THR A 57 5.50 12.29 0.03
C THR A 57 6.77 12.49 0.87
N PRO A 58 6.71 12.59 2.22
CA PRO A 58 7.92 12.74 3.03
C PRO A 58 8.92 11.58 2.87
N TYR A 59 8.40 10.36 2.74
CA TYR A 59 9.24 9.18 2.51
C TYR A 59 9.88 9.19 1.13
N PHE A 60 9.11 9.55 0.11
CA PHE A 60 9.63 9.69 -1.24
C PHE A 60 10.79 10.69 -1.31
N LEU A 61 10.62 11.86 -0.72
CA LEU A 61 11.67 12.89 -0.66
C LEU A 61 12.90 12.40 0.11
N LYS A 62 12.70 11.73 1.26
CA LYS A 62 13.79 11.14 2.05
C LYS A 62 14.54 10.06 1.25
N PHE A 63 13.82 9.18 0.56
CA PHE A 63 14.43 8.12 -0.25
C PHE A 63 15.22 8.67 -1.42
N THR A 64 14.67 9.61 -2.18
CA THR A 64 15.35 10.19 -3.35
C THR A 64 16.52 11.10 -2.97
N ALA A 65 16.50 11.72 -1.78
CA ALA A 65 17.65 12.45 -1.24
C ALA A 65 18.78 11.51 -0.81
N ARG A 66 18.44 10.37 -0.17
CA ARG A 66 19.43 9.41 0.32
C ARG A 66 19.95 8.49 -0.80
N TRP A 67 19.09 8.07 -1.68
CA TRP A 67 19.38 7.18 -2.82
C TRP A 67 18.85 7.79 -4.11
N PRO A 68 19.62 8.67 -4.75
CA PRO A 68 19.13 9.42 -5.92
C PRO A 68 18.94 8.57 -7.18
N THR A 69 19.49 7.36 -7.22
CA THR A 69 19.39 6.41 -8.34
C THR A 69 19.02 5.01 -7.85
N VAL A 70 18.50 4.18 -8.76
CA VAL A 70 18.20 2.78 -8.46
C VAL A 70 19.45 2.00 -8.06
N THR A 71 20.60 2.32 -8.65
CA THR A 71 21.90 1.69 -8.32
C THR A 71 22.38 2.09 -6.93
N ALA A 72 22.18 3.35 -6.53
CA ALA A 72 22.50 3.79 -5.17
C ALA A 72 21.63 3.06 -4.12
N LEU A 73 20.34 2.82 -4.44
CA LEU A 73 19.46 2.03 -3.56
C LEU A 73 19.86 0.54 -3.54
N ALA A 74 20.27 -0.02 -4.67
CA ALA A 74 20.59 -1.45 -4.80
C ALA A 74 21.74 -1.93 -3.91
N VAL A 75 22.73 -1.08 -3.68
CA VAL A 75 23.93 -1.42 -2.87
C VAL A 75 23.71 -1.24 -1.37
N GLU A 76 22.56 -0.67 -0.98
CA GLU A 76 22.29 -0.40 0.43
C GLU A 76 21.99 -1.67 1.23
N GLN A 77 22.27 -1.64 2.53
CA GLN A 77 21.97 -2.72 3.45
C GLN A 77 20.46 -2.83 3.72
N ASP A 78 19.95 -4.05 3.82
CA ASP A 78 18.54 -4.33 4.07
C ASP A 78 18.00 -3.58 5.30
N GLY A 79 18.77 -3.57 6.39
CA GLY A 79 18.39 -2.92 7.64
C GLY A 79 18.16 -1.42 7.48
N GLU A 80 19.00 -0.74 6.70
CA GLU A 80 18.93 0.70 6.45
C GLU A 80 17.67 1.08 5.63
N VAL A 81 17.37 0.27 4.60
CA VAL A 81 16.16 0.47 3.78
C VAL A 81 14.90 0.20 4.61
N MET A 82 14.92 -0.87 5.44
CA MET A 82 13.81 -1.16 6.34
C MET A 82 13.59 -0.07 7.39
N ALA A 83 14.66 0.49 7.95
CA ALA A 83 14.59 1.61 8.90
C ALA A 83 14.05 2.89 8.23
N ALA A 84 14.49 3.19 7.01
CA ALA A 84 13.97 4.33 6.26
C ALA A 84 12.50 4.18 5.86
N TRP A 85 12.02 2.93 5.69
CA TRP A 85 10.63 2.60 5.36
C TRP A 85 9.70 2.59 6.58
N ALA A 86 10.25 2.59 7.79
CA ALA A 86 9.47 2.49 9.02
C ALA A 86 8.38 3.57 9.09
N GLY A 87 7.13 3.14 9.32
CA GLY A 87 5.95 4.01 9.31
C GLY A 87 5.09 3.92 8.03
N LEU A 88 5.62 3.54 6.88
CA LEU A 88 4.82 3.31 5.66
C LEU A 88 3.98 2.02 5.72
N GLY A 89 4.34 1.09 6.61
CA GLY A 89 3.67 -0.20 6.74
C GLY A 89 3.93 -1.16 5.57
N TYR A 90 3.32 -2.36 5.65
CA TYR A 90 3.42 -3.39 4.59
C TYR A 90 4.88 -3.65 4.14
N TYR A 91 5.75 -4.01 5.06
CA TYR A 91 7.20 -4.14 4.85
C TYR A 91 7.63 -5.12 3.74
N ALA A 92 6.72 -5.99 3.29
CA ALA A 92 6.96 -6.80 2.10
C ALA A 92 7.23 -5.92 0.85
N ARG A 93 6.61 -4.73 0.78
CA ARG A 93 6.87 -3.77 -0.30
C ARG A 93 8.32 -3.27 -0.26
N ALA A 94 8.84 -2.94 0.92
CA ALA A 94 10.23 -2.49 1.07
C ALA A 94 11.23 -3.59 0.69
N ARG A 95 10.97 -4.85 1.08
CA ARG A 95 11.81 -5.99 0.65
C ARG A 95 11.78 -6.18 -0.86
N ASN A 96 10.61 -6.13 -1.46
CA ASN A 96 10.46 -6.26 -2.90
C ASN A 96 11.06 -5.06 -3.64
N LEU A 97 10.95 -3.84 -3.08
CA LEU A 97 11.58 -2.64 -3.60
C LEU A 97 13.10 -2.83 -3.71
N LEU A 98 13.75 -3.28 -2.63
CA LEU A 98 15.18 -3.50 -2.62
C LEU A 98 15.60 -4.66 -3.54
N ALA A 99 14.82 -5.75 -3.58
CA ALA A 99 15.06 -6.84 -4.50
C ALA A 99 14.94 -6.39 -5.97
N CYS A 100 13.94 -5.56 -6.28
CA CYS A 100 13.78 -4.96 -7.61
C CYS A 100 14.95 -4.04 -7.97
N ALA A 101 15.37 -3.16 -7.05
CA ALA A 101 16.51 -2.28 -7.29
C ALA A 101 17.79 -3.07 -7.61
N ARG A 102 18.03 -4.17 -6.89
CA ARG A 102 19.16 -5.08 -7.14
C ARG A 102 19.07 -5.78 -8.49
N ALA A 103 17.88 -6.26 -8.85
CA ALA A 103 17.65 -6.86 -10.17
C ALA A 103 17.91 -5.85 -11.30
N VAL A 104 17.39 -4.62 -11.18
CA VAL A 104 17.65 -3.56 -12.18
C VAL A 104 19.14 -3.22 -12.27
N ALA A 105 19.83 -3.12 -11.13
CA ALA A 105 21.25 -2.80 -11.12
C ALA A 105 22.12 -3.94 -11.71
N ASN A 106 21.85 -5.19 -11.32
CA ASN A 106 22.71 -6.33 -11.63
C ASN A 106 22.40 -6.95 -13.01
N ASP A 107 21.09 -7.05 -13.34
CA ASP A 107 20.66 -7.80 -14.51
C ASP A 107 20.36 -6.90 -15.70
N HIS A 108 20.13 -5.58 -15.43
CA HIS A 108 19.78 -4.59 -16.45
C HIS A 108 20.71 -3.36 -16.48
N GLY A 109 21.88 -3.45 -15.84
CA GLY A 109 22.89 -2.36 -15.87
C GLY A 109 22.41 -1.04 -15.28
N GLY A 110 21.44 -1.06 -14.36
CA GLY A 110 20.86 0.14 -13.74
C GLY A 110 19.76 0.83 -14.57
N VAL A 111 19.33 0.25 -15.68
CA VAL A 111 18.30 0.77 -16.57
C VAL A 111 17.03 -0.07 -16.47
N PHE A 112 15.89 0.57 -16.20
CA PHE A 112 14.62 -0.14 -16.18
C PHE A 112 14.22 -0.61 -17.59
N PRO A 113 13.69 -1.85 -17.75
CA PRO A 113 13.01 -2.23 -18.99
C PRO A 113 11.90 -1.24 -19.35
N ASP A 114 11.74 -0.94 -20.63
CA ASP A 114 10.79 0.06 -21.11
C ASP A 114 9.44 -0.51 -21.55
N THR A 115 9.25 -1.84 -21.44
CA THR A 115 8.01 -2.53 -21.78
C THR A 115 7.31 -3.08 -20.54
N GLU A 116 5.97 -3.17 -20.55
CA GLU A 116 5.21 -3.79 -19.48
C GLU A 116 5.68 -5.23 -19.22
N ALA A 117 5.93 -6.01 -20.26
CA ALA A 117 6.40 -7.39 -20.13
C ALA A 117 7.75 -7.49 -19.40
N GLY A 118 8.71 -6.63 -19.78
CA GLY A 118 10.02 -6.58 -19.12
C GLY A 118 9.92 -6.13 -17.66
N LEU A 119 9.11 -5.10 -17.39
CA LEU A 119 8.86 -4.62 -16.03
C LEU A 119 8.19 -5.66 -15.14
N ARG A 120 7.26 -6.46 -15.68
CA ARG A 120 6.62 -7.57 -14.93
C ARG A 120 7.57 -8.68 -14.52
N GLY A 121 8.71 -8.81 -15.17
CA GLY A 121 9.78 -9.75 -14.79
C GLY A 121 10.52 -9.32 -13.52
N LEU A 122 10.42 -8.05 -13.10
CA LEU A 122 11.13 -7.53 -11.93
C LEU A 122 10.42 -7.90 -10.61
N PRO A 123 11.19 -8.15 -9.53
CA PRO A 123 10.62 -8.49 -8.22
C PRO A 123 9.61 -7.45 -7.72
N GLY A 124 8.42 -7.91 -7.34
CA GLY A 124 7.39 -7.06 -6.73
C GLY A 124 6.60 -6.16 -7.68
N LEU A 125 6.89 -6.15 -8.98
CA LEU A 125 6.09 -5.45 -9.97
C LEU A 125 4.94 -6.32 -10.47
N GLY A 126 3.76 -6.03 -9.97
CA GLY A 126 2.52 -6.63 -10.47
C GLY A 126 2.05 -5.97 -11.77
N PRO A 127 0.98 -6.52 -12.41
CA PRO A 127 0.46 -6.00 -13.67
C PRO A 127 0.18 -4.48 -13.66
N TYR A 128 -0.41 -3.96 -12.58
CA TYR A 128 -0.68 -2.54 -12.43
C TYR A 128 0.59 -1.69 -12.42
N THR A 129 1.55 -2.01 -11.53
CA THR A 129 2.77 -1.19 -11.39
C THR A 129 3.61 -1.24 -12.67
N ALA A 130 3.71 -2.40 -13.31
CA ALA A 130 4.41 -2.52 -14.60
C ALA A 130 3.76 -1.67 -15.69
N ALA A 131 2.42 -1.73 -15.83
CA ALA A 131 1.69 -0.90 -16.79
C ALA A 131 1.86 0.61 -16.48
N ALA A 132 1.76 1.01 -15.21
CA ALA A 132 1.92 2.41 -14.80
C ALA A 132 3.33 2.95 -15.11
N VAL A 133 4.38 2.19 -14.79
CA VAL A 133 5.76 2.60 -15.12
C VAL A 133 5.97 2.63 -16.63
N ALA A 134 5.48 1.65 -17.40
CA ALA A 134 5.58 1.63 -18.85
C ALA A 134 4.89 2.84 -19.50
N ALA A 135 3.67 3.19 -19.06
CA ALA A 135 2.96 4.34 -19.57
C ALA A 135 3.63 5.65 -19.18
N ILE A 136 3.89 5.85 -17.89
CA ILE A 136 4.28 7.16 -17.34
C ILE A 136 5.74 7.48 -17.65
N ALA A 137 6.66 6.52 -17.50
CA ALA A 137 8.09 6.78 -17.70
C ALA A 137 8.56 6.59 -19.13
N PHE A 138 7.88 5.75 -19.91
CA PHE A 138 8.34 5.35 -21.23
C PHE A 138 7.35 5.62 -22.37
N ASP A 139 6.23 6.28 -22.07
CA ASP A 139 5.16 6.57 -23.04
C ASP A 139 4.70 5.33 -23.83
N ARG A 140 4.61 4.17 -23.15
CA ARG A 140 4.07 2.95 -23.77
C ARG A 140 2.55 2.91 -23.61
N PRO A 141 1.79 2.57 -24.66
CA PRO A 141 0.34 2.52 -24.63
C PRO A 141 -0.14 1.30 -23.83
N THR A 142 -0.09 1.38 -22.51
CA THR A 142 -0.48 0.32 -21.59
C THR A 142 -1.76 0.67 -20.83
N ASN A 143 -2.52 -0.32 -20.45
CA ASN A 143 -3.79 -0.18 -19.76
C ASN A 143 -3.60 -0.06 -18.24
N VAL A 144 -3.52 1.16 -17.75
CA VAL A 144 -3.27 1.47 -16.33
C VAL A 144 -4.59 1.60 -15.58
N VAL A 145 -4.92 0.62 -14.73
CA VAL A 145 -6.19 0.58 -14.00
C VAL A 145 -5.94 0.35 -12.51
N ASP A 146 -5.97 1.44 -11.75
CA ASP A 146 -6.00 1.45 -10.27
C ASP A 146 -7.44 1.57 -9.75
N GLY A 147 -7.62 1.63 -8.43
CA GLY A 147 -8.94 1.79 -7.83
C GLY A 147 -9.65 3.11 -8.16
N ASN A 148 -8.92 4.17 -8.53
CA ASN A 148 -9.50 5.42 -9.01
C ASN A 148 -10.00 5.25 -10.44
N VAL A 149 -9.18 4.66 -11.29
CA VAL A 149 -9.53 4.36 -12.69
C VAL A 149 -10.67 3.34 -12.75
N GLU A 150 -10.65 2.27 -11.94
CA GLU A 150 -11.81 1.34 -11.82
C GLU A 150 -13.11 2.10 -11.55
N ARG A 151 -13.11 3.08 -10.66
CA ARG A 151 -14.29 3.89 -10.36
C ARG A 151 -14.69 4.82 -11.50
N VAL A 152 -13.73 5.52 -12.12
CA VAL A 152 -13.99 6.38 -13.28
C VAL A 152 -14.61 5.57 -14.41
N ILE A 153 -14.01 4.47 -14.80
CA ILE A 153 -14.48 3.59 -15.88
C ILE A 153 -15.84 2.99 -15.54
N SER A 154 -16.04 2.52 -14.30
CA SER A 154 -17.33 2.00 -13.84
C SER A 154 -18.45 3.02 -14.00
N ARG A 155 -18.21 4.30 -13.69
CA ARG A 155 -19.18 5.38 -13.83
C ARG A 155 -19.35 5.81 -15.27
N LEU A 156 -18.27 5.93 -16.02
CA LEU A 156 -18.30 6.36 -17.41
C LEU A 156 -19.17 5.42 -18.26
N PHE A 157 -19.09 4.11 -18.00
CA PHE A 157 -19.85 3.08 -18.73
C PHE A 157 -21.07 2.53 -17.97
N ALA A 158 -21.37 3.02 -16.77
CA ALA A 158 -22.43 2.53 -15.87
C ALA A 158 -22.39 0.99 -15.70
N VAL A 159 -21.23 0.43 -15.35
CA VAL A 159 -21.04 -1.02 -15.23
C VAL A 159 -21.84 -1.55 -14.04
N GLU A 160 -22.84 -2.40 -14.29
CA GLU A 160 -23.75 -2.93 -13.27
C GLU A 160 -23.16 -4.09 -12.47
N ALA A 161 -22.23 -4.85 -13.05
CA ALA A 161 -21.56 -5.94 -12.33
C ALA A 161 -20.83 -5.41 -11.08
N PRO A 162 -20.97 -6.08 -9.92
CA PRO A 162 -20.34 -5.61 -8.69
C PRO A 162 -18.83 -5.94 -8.66
N LEU A 163 -18.05 -5.13 -7.93
CA LEU A 163 -16.67 -5.50 -7.59
C LEU A 163 -16.68 -6.63 -6.54
N PRO A 164 -15.78 -7.62 -6.65
CA PRO A 164 -14.62 -7.68 -7.57
C PRO A 164 -14.90 -8.24 -8.96
N ASP A 165 -16.08 -8.79 -9.24
CA ASP A 165 -16.38 -9.55 -10.46
C ASP A 165 -16.34 -8.67 -11.73
N ALA A 166 -16.64 -7.36 -11.58
CA ALA A 166 -16.53 -6.38 -12.66
C ALA A 166 -15.10 -6.10 -13.15
N LYS A 167 -14.06 -6.47 -12.42
CA LYS A 167 -12.67 -6.06 -12.75
C LYS A 167 -12.22 -6.44 -14.16
N PRO A 168 -12.50 -7.64 -14.71
CA PRO A 168 -12.13 -7.97 -16.07
C PRO A 168 -12.82 -7.06 -17.11
N GLU A 169 -14.10 -6.77 -16.90
CA GLU A 169 -14.88 -5.89 -17.76
C GLU A 169 -14.36 -4.45 -17.70
N LEU A 170 -14.11 -3.92 -16.51
CA LEU A 170 -13.54 -2.58 -16.32
C LEU A 170 -12.20 -2.42 -17.03
N LYS A 171 -11.33 -3.44 -16.97
CA LYS A 171 -10.07 -3.43 -17.69
C LYS A 171 -10.27 -3.41 -19.19
N ARG A 172 -11.17 -4.25 -19.72
CA ARG A 172 -11.49 -4.30 -21.14
C ARG A 172 -12.04 -2.96 -21.64
N LEU A 173 -12.91 -2.33 -20.87
CA LEU A 173 -13.47 -1.02 -21.21
C LEU A 173 -12.39 0.08 -21.16
N ALA A 174 -11.55 0.10 -20.15
CA ALA A 174 -10.43 1.04 -20.05
C ALA A 174 -9.48 0.90 -21.23
N GLU A 175 -9.19 -0.33 -21.68
CA GLU A 175 -8.31 -0.62 -22.81
C GLU A 175 -8.82 -0.02 -24.13
N THR A 176 -10.13 0.03 -24.33
CA THR A 176 -10.71 0.66 -25.53
C THR A 176 -10.40 2.16 -25.67
N LEU A 177 -9.95 2.78 -24.58
CA LEU A 177 -9.61 4.19 -24.50
C LEU A 177 -8.09 4.45 -24.57
N VAL A 178 -7.25 3.42 -24.54
CA VAL A 178 -5.78 3.55 -24.66
C VAL A 178 -5.41 3.90 -26.11
N ARG A 179 -4.46 4.80 -26.28
CA ARG A 179 -3.90 5.22 -27.59
C ARG A 179 -2.39 5.43 -27.45
N ASP A 180 -1.72 5.49 -28.58
CA ASP A 180 -0.27 5.78 -28.66
C ASP A 180 0.06 7.24 -28.33
N GLU A 181 -0.91 8.13 -28.51
CA GLU A 181 -0.74 9.55 -28.19
C GLU A 181 -0.85 9.79 -26.69
N ARG A 182 0.20 10.32 -26.08
CA ARG A 182 0.27 10.76 -24.68
C ARG A 182 -0.20 9.69 -23.67
N PRO A 183 0.25 8.43 -23.76
CA PRO A 183 -0.28 7.36 -22.91
C PRO A 183 0.05 7.58 -21.42
N GLY A 184 1.20 8.16 -21.10
CA GLY A 184 1.57 8.52 -19.73
C GLY A 184 0.68 9.61 -19.15
N ASP A 185 0.37 10.65 -19.93
CA ASP A 185 -0.55 11.72 -19.53
C ASP A 185 -1.98 11.18 -19.37
N TRP A 186 -2.42 10.30 -20.28
CA TRP A 186 -3.72 9.66 -20.21
C TRP A 186 -3.91 8.87 -18.89
N ALA A 187 -2.93 8.04 -18.54
CA ALA A 187 -2.97 7.28 -17.30
C ALA A 187 -3.05 8.20 -16.06
N GLN A 188 -2.21 9.22 -16.03
CA GLN A 188 -2.18 10.19 -14.94
C GLN A 188 -3.46 11.05 -14.88
N ALA A 189 -4.03 11.44 -16.01
CA ALA A 189 -5.28 12.18 -16.10
C ALA A 189 -6.46 11.42 -15.50
N LEU A 190 -6.57 10.12 -15.80
CA LEU A 190 -7.60 9.25 -15.22
C LEU A 190 -7.42 9.10 -13.69
N MET A 191 -6.19 8.92 -13.21
CA MET A 191 -5.89 8.87 -11.79
C MET A 191 -6.26 10.18 -11.08
N ASP A 192 -5.91 11.32 -11.68
CA ASP A 192 -6.18 12.64 -11.14
C ASP A 192 -7.68 12.95 -11.13
N LEU A 193 -8.38 12.64 -12.22
CA LEU A 193 -9.83 12.75 -12.29
C LEU A 193 -10.50 11.96 -11.15
N GLY A 194 -10.07 10.72 -10.95
CA GLY A 194 -10.57 9.88 -9.87
C GLY A 194 -10.25 10.42 -8.48
N ALA A 195 -9.07 11.00 -8.29
CA ALA A 195 -8.65 11.51 -6.99
C ALA A 195 -9.30 12.85 -6.61
N THR A 196 -9.57 13.73 -7.59
CA THR A 196 -9.97 15.12 -7.33
C THR A 196 -11.43 15.42 -7.66
N ILE A 197 -11.95 14.89 -8.75
CA ILE A 197 -13.29 15.16 -9.29
C ILE A 197 -14.23 13.98 -9.06
N CYS A 198 -13.93 12.82 -9.65
CA CYS A 198 -14.76 11.62 -9.58
C CYS A 198 -14.57 10.87 -8.26
N LYS A 199 -14.74 11.57 -7.12
CA LYS A 199 -14.53 11.04 -5.77
C LYS A 199 -15.54 9.93 -5.42
N PRO A 200 -15.21 9.03 -4.46
CA PRO A 200 -16.12 7.96 -4.05
C PRO A 200 -17.47 8.46 -3.56
N LYS A 201 -17.46 9.55 -2.78
CA LYS A 201 -18.67 10.23 -2.25
C LYS A 201 -18.67 11.67 -2.76
N SER A 202 -19.84 12.19 -3.03
CA SER A 202 -20.05 13.56 -3.52
C SER A 202 -19.09 13.92 -4.68
N PRO A 203 -19.15 13.21 -5.82
CA PRO A 203 -18.31 13.54 -6.98
C PRO A 203 -18.69 14.91 -7.52
N LEU A 204 -17.70 15.66 -8.00
CA LEU A 204 -17.89 17.02 -8.52
C LEU A 204 -18.25 16.95 -10.02
N CYS A 205 -19.41 16.39 -10.34
CA CYS A 205 -19.81 16.12 -11.73
C CYS A 205 -20.02 17.39 -12.56
N ASP A 206 -20.38 18.50 -11.94
CA ASP A 206 -20.46 19.84 -12.55
C ASP A 206 -19.13 20.38 -13.05
N ARG A 207 -18.03 19.89 -12.52
CA ARG A 207 -16.66 20.25 -12.88
C ARG A 207 -15.95 19.16 -13.71
N CYS A 208 -16.64 18.07 -14.02
CA CYS A 208 -16.04 16.92 -14.68
C CYS A 208 -15.90 17.16 -16.20
N PRO A 209 -14.67 17.06 -16.76
CA PRO A 209 -14.44 17.30 -18.18
C PRO A 209 -15.14 16.29 -19.12
N VAL A 210 -15.55 15.14 -18.57
CA VAL A 210 -16.20 14.05 -19.31
C VAL A 210 -17.65 13.81 -18.85
N ALA A 211 -18.27 14.80 -18.21
CA ALA A 211 -19.62 14.67 -17.66
C ALA A 211 -20.66 14.35 -18.74
N ALA A 212 -20.54 14.97 -19.93
CA ALA A 212 -21.47 14.76 -21.04
C ALA A 212 -21.50 13.31 -21.55
N ASP A 213 -20.41 12.57 -21.41
CA ASP A 213 -20.29 11.19 -21.86
C ASP A 213 -20.50 10.17 -20.71
N CYS A 214 -20.78 10.64 -19.48
CA CYS A 214 -20.84 9.78 -18.31
C CYS A 214 -22.20 9.09 -18.17
N ALA A 215 -22.27 7.79 -18.47
CA ALA A 215 -23.51 7.03 -18.39
C ALA A 215 -24.08 6.96 -16.95
N ALA A 216 -23.24 6.85 -15.92
CA ALA A 216 -23.71 6.84 -14.54
C ALA A 216 -24.27 8.20 -14.10
N LEU A 217 -23.78 9.32 -14.62
CA LEU A 217 -24.38 10.64 -14.37
C LEU A 217 -25.77 10.72 -14.98
N ALA A 218 -25.97 10.18 -16.18
CA ALA A 218 -27.27 10.13 -16.83
C ALA A 218 -28.33 9.33 -16.05
N THR A 219 -27.92 8.38 -15.20
CA THR A 219 -28.84 7.67 -14.29
C THR A 219 -29.29 8.51 -13.08
N GLY A 220 -28.68 9.68 -12.84
CA GLY A 220 -28.90 10.51 -11.66
C GLY A 220 -28.25 10.01 -10.37
N ALA A 221 -27.56 8.86 -10.39
CA ALA A 221 -26.99 8.23 -9.20
C ALA A 221 -25.55 7.75 -9.38
N PRO A 222 -24.60 8.62 -9.78
CA PRO A 222 -23.22 8.20 -10.08
C PRO A 222 -22.50 7.59 -8.89
N GLU A 223 -22.87 7.93 -7.65
CA GLU A 223 -22.24 7.40 -6.43
C GLU A 223 -22.50 5.90 -6.24
N THR A 224 -23.52 5.35 -6.85
CA THR A 224 -23.83 3.93 -6.74
C THR A 224 -22.85 3.04 -7.52
N TYR A 225 -22.00 3.64 -8.34
CA TYR A 225 -20.94 2.97 -9.10
C TYR A 225 -19.54 3.27 -8.53
N PRO A 226 -18.63 2.29 -8.51
CA PRO A 226 -18.86 0.88 -8.86
C PRO A 226 -19.78 0.18 -7.87
N ARG A 227 -20.62 -0.71 -8.37
CA ARG A 227 -21.41 -1.62 -7.53
C ARG A 227 -20.44 -2.46 -6.68
N LYS A 228 -20.84 -2.83 -5.47
CA LYS A 228 -20.03 -3.66 -4.57
C LYS A 228 -20.89 -4.78 -4.01
N THR A 229 -20.30 -5.98 -3.98
CA THR A 229 -20.88 -7.06 -3.17
C THR A 229 -20.84 -6.68 -1.70
N ALA A 230 -21.83 -7.13 -0.93
CA ALA A 230 -21.80 -6.98 0.51
C ALA A 230 -20.50 -7.56 1.06
N LYS A 231 -19.81 -6.79 1.92
CA LYS A 231 -18.59 -7.31 2.55
C LYS A 231 -18.93 -8.51 3.42
N ALA A 232 -18.28 -9.64 3.18
CA ALA A 232 -18.34 -10.75 4.12
C ALA A 232 -17.92 -10.27 5.51
N VAL A 233 -18.61 -10.77 6.54
CA VAL A 233 -18.24 -10.51 7.92
C VAL A 233 -16.81 -11.02 8.13
N ARG A 234 -15.91 -10.16 8.57
CA ARG A 234 -14.53 -10.56 8.83
C ARG A 234 -14.51 -11.51 10.02
N PRO A 235 -13.86 -12.67 9.91
CA PRO A 235 -13.72 -13.55 11.08
C PRO A 235 -12.98 -12.81 12.19
N HIS A 236 -13.41 -13.04 13.41
CA HIS A 236 -12.73 -12.55 14.59
C HIS A 236 -11.79 -13.63 15.13
N ARG A 237 -10.57 -13.24 15.48
CA ARG A 237 -9.57 -14.10 16.08
C ARG A 237 -9.15 -13.58 17.43
N TYR A 238 -8.74 -14.48 18.28
CA TYR A 238 -8.27 -14.21 19.62
C TYR A 238 -6.87 -14.78 19.80
N GLY A 239 -6.06 -14.08 20.56
CA GLY A 239 -4.73 -14.51 20.94
C GLY A 239 -4.32 -13.94 22.29
N VAL A 240 -3.18 -14.39 22.79
CA VAL A 240 -2.53 -13.83 23.98
C VAL A 240 -1.23 -13.21 23.56
N ALA A 241 -0.93 -12.01 24.02
CA ALA A 241 0.38 -11.38 23.89
C ALA A 241 1.05 -11.30 25.26
N TYR A 242 2.30 -11.74 25.33
CA TYR A 242 3.08 -11.83 26.56
C TYR A 242 4.09 -10.68 26.60
N VAL A 243 3.93 -9.81 27.59
CA VAL A 243 4.83 -8.67 27.85
C VAL A 243 5.72 -9.06 29.04
N LEU A 244 6.81 -9.75 28.74
CA LEU A 244 7.82 -10.11 29.72
C LEU A 244 8.87 -9.01 29.80
N THR A 245 9.16 -8.54 31.01
CA THR A 245 10.09 -7.44 31.24
C THR A 245 11.20 -7.84 32.21
N ARG A 246 12.39 -7.26 32.01
CA ARG A 246 13.56 -7.41 32.89
C ARG A 246 14.28 -6.06 32.98
N GLY A 247 14.10 -5.35 34.11
CA GLY A 247 14.56 -3.96 34.24
C GLY A 247 13.98 -3.08 33.15
N ASP A 248 14.80 -2.38 32.38
CA ASP A 248 14.39 -1.50 31.25
C ASP A 248 14.25 -2.25 29.91
N GLN A 249 14.21 -3.56 29.92
CA GLN A 249 14.13 -4.38 28.71
C GLN A 249 12.78 -5.10 28.62
N ILE A 250 12.38 -5.41 27.37
CA ILE A 250 11.22 -6.22 27.02
C ILE A 250 11.64 -7.38 26.12
N ALA A 251 11.05 -8.54 26.35
CA ALA A 251 11.31 -9.73 25.54
C ALA A 251 10.55 -9.66 24.21
N LEU A 252 11.25 -9.83 23.12
CA LEU A 252 10.74 -9.93 21.76
C LEU A 252 11.13 -11.25 21.13
N VAL A 253 10.41 -11.66 20.10
CA VAL A 253 10.73 -12.83 19.28
C VAL A 253 10.74 -12.42 17.81
N ARG A 254 11.53 -13.09 16.98
CA ARG A 254 11.47 -12.93 15.52
C ARG A 254 10.45 -13.91 14.96
N ARG A 255 9.45 -13.39 14.26
CA ARG A 255 8.45 -14.24 13.60
C ARG A 255 9.09 -15.05 12.46
N PRO A 256 8.53 -16.23 12.13
CA PRO A 256 8.96 -17.01 10.97
C PRO A 256 9.04 -16.15 9.71
N PRO A 257 9.97 -16.41 8.78
CA PRO A 257 10.18 -15.56 7.61
C PRO A 257 8.97 -15.47 6.67
N LYS A 258 8.10 -16.48 6.71
CA LYS A 258 6.86 -16.55 5.90
C LYS A 258 5.62 -16.31 6.78
N GLY A 259 4.52 -15.87 6.16
CA GLY A 259 3.25 -15.64 6.83
C GLY A 259 3.05 -14.19 7.27
N LEU A 260 1.99 -13.97 8.05
CA LEU A 260 1.58 -12.64 8.52
C LEU A 260 2.65 -12.03 9.42
N LEU A 261 3.11 -10.82 9.09
CA LEU A 261 4.20 -10.11 9.77
C LEU A 261 5.53 -10.92 9.77
N GLY A 262 5.76 -11.73 8.73
CA GLY A 262 6.93 -12.62 8.64
C GLY A 262 8.27 -11.87 8.73
N GLY A 263 9.21 -12.45 9.49
CA GLY A 263 10.56 -11.94 9.71
C GLY A 263 10.65 -10.72 10.64
N MET A 264 9.51 -10.15 11.07
CA MET A 264 9.49 -8.98 11.96
C MET A 264 9.68 -9.36 13.43
N LEU A 265 10.18 -8.41 14.23
CA LEU A 265 10.15 -8.53 15.67
C LEU A 265 8.70 -8.41 16.17
N ALA A 266 8.36 -9.16 17.20
CA ALA A 266 7.04 -9.24 17.78
C ALA A 266 7.12 -9.48 19.29
N LEU A 267 6.06 -9.19 20.02
CA LEU A 267 5.87 -9.79 21.34
C LEU A 267 5.71 -11.31 21.19
N PRO A 268 6.13 -12.14 22.13
CA PRO A 268 5.72 -13.54 22.19
C PRO A 268 4.19 -13.62 22.23
N THR A 269 3.59 -14.53 21.45
CA THR A 269 2.13 -14.71 21.38
C THR A 269 1.77 -16.18 21.37
N SER A 270 0.54 -16.49 21.84
CA SER A 270 -0.10 -17.76 21.51
C SER A 270 -0.42 -17.85 20.00
N ASP A 271 -0.83 -19.00 19.53
CA ASP A 271 -1.54 -19.14 18.26
C ASP A 271 -2.87 -18.37 18.31
N TRP A 272 -3.32 -17.89 17.13
CA TRP A 272 -4.56 -17.12 17.03
C TRP A 272 -5.70 -18.01 16.56
N ARG A 273 -6.79 -18.05 17.30
CA ARG A 273 -7.94 -18.94 17.09
C ARG A 273 -9.28 -18.21 17.05
N ALA A 274 -10.35 -18.94 16.75
CA ALA A 274 -11.70 -18.37 16.65
C ALA A 274 -12.35 -18.04 18.01
N GLY A 275 -11.91 -18.65 19.12
CA GLY A 275 -12.48 -18.41 20.46
C GLY A 275 -11.49 -17.73 21.42
N PRO A 276 -11.98 -17.04 22.45
CA PRO A 276 -11.15 -16.38 23.44
C PRO A 276 -10.36 -17.39 24.30
N PHE A 277 -9.30 -16.92 24.93
CA PHE A 277 -8.50 -17.69 25.89
C PHE A 277 -9.00 -17.48 27.31
N GLY A 278 -9.22 -18.58 28.04
CA GLY A 278 -9.39 -18.54 29.49
C GLY A 278 -8.10 -18.07 30.19
N ASP A 279 -8.22 -17.60 31.43
CA ASP A 279 -7.04 -17.04 32.12
C ASP A 279 -6.00 -18.12 32.48
N GLU A 280 -6.43 -19.30 32.85
CA GLU A 280 -5.55 -20.43 33.16
C GLU A 280 -4.83 -20.92 31.90
N GLU A 281 -5.57 -21.12 30.80
CA GLU A 281 -5.02 -21.50 29.51
C GLU A 281 -4.04 -20.48 28.97
N ALA A 282 -4.36 -19.18 29.09
CA ALA A 282 -3.48 -18.10 28.67
C ALA A 282 -2.16 -18.10 29.46
N ARG A 283 -2.18 -18.43 30.76
CA ARG A 283 -0.96 -18.56 31.56
C ARG A 283 -0.19 -19.84 31.24
N ALA A 284 -0.87 -20.93 30.97
CA ALA A 284 -0.24 -22.21 30.62
C ALA A 284 0.54 -22.13 29.27
N SER A 285 0.09 -21.28 28.37
CA SER A 285 0.74 -21.05 27.06
C SER A 285 1.86 -20.00 27.09
N ALA A 286 2.24 -19.50 28.27
CA ALA A 286 3.21 -18.43 28.39
C ALA A 286 4.65 -18.91 28.08
N PRO A 287 5.51 -18.06 27.52
CA PRO A 287 6.86 -18.42 27.05
C PRO A 287 7.85 -18.64 28.20
N ALA A 288 7.47 -18.36 29.46
CA ALA A 288 8.31 -18.54 30.65
C ALA A 288 7.47 -18.74 31.88
N HIS A 289 8.02 -19.45 32.89
CA HIS A 289 7.46 -19.51 34.22
C HIS A 289 7.67 -18.17 34.93
N ALA A 290 6.60 -17.40 35.07
CA ALA A 290 6.60 -16.11 35.76
C ALA A 290 5.23 -15.80 36.35
N ALA A 291 5.14 -14.79 37.22
CA ALA A 291 3.89 -14.32 37.81
C ALA A 291 3.06 -13.48 36.83
N TRP A 292 2.47 -14.13 35.83
CA TRP A 292 1.69 -13.49 34.78
C TRP A 292 0.40 -12.86 35.33
N ARG A 293 0.21 -11.58 35.04
CA ARG A 293 -0.99 -10.81 35.38
C ARG A 293 -1.68 -10.34 34.11
N HIS A 294 -3.01 -10.45 34.05
CA HIS A 294 -3.82 -9.85 33.01
C HIS A 294 -3.82 -8.31 33.20
N VAL A 295 -3.47 -7.59 32.12
CA VAL A 295 -3.32 -6.11 32.16
C VAL A 295 -4.18 -5.42 31.11
N GLY A 296 -5.10 -6.15 30.46
CA GLY A 296 -6.04 -5.60 29.49
C GLY A 296 -6.06 -6.35 28.17
N GLU A 297 -6.72 -5.76 27.21
CA GLU A 297 -6.86 -6.30 25.86
C GLU A 297 -6.62 -5.21 24.82
N VAL A 298 -6.18 -5.60 23.63
CA VAL A 298 -6.10 -4.70 22.46
C VAL A 298 -6.75 -5.35 21.25
N GLU A 299 -7.52 -4.54 20.52
CA GLU A 299 -8.08 -4.94 19.24
C GLU A 299 -7.26 -4.36 18.09
N HIS A 300 -7.12 -5.15 17.03
CA HIS A 300 -6.45 -4.74 15.80
C HIS A 300 -7.16 -5.33 14.57
N GLY A 301 -7.41 -4.46 13.57
CA GLY A 301 -8.00 -4.86 12.30
C GLY A 301 -6.92 -5.21 11.27
N PHE A 302 -6.88 -6.46 10.84
CA PHE A 302 -6.16 -6.87 9.63
C PHE A 302 -7.08 -6.83 8.41
N THR A 303 -6.51 -6.93 7.22
CA THR A 303 -7.29 -6.93 5.97
C THR A 303 -8.36 -8.03 5.93
N HIS A 304 -8.03 -9.23 6.44
CA HIS A 304 -8.87 -10.42 6.31
C HIS A 304 -9.57 -10.85 7.60
N PHE A 305 -9.20 -10.30 8.75
CA PHE A 305 -9.80 -10.62 10.04
C PHE A 305 -9.58 -9.50 11.06
N THR A 306 -10.31 -9.53 12.17
CA THR A 306 -10.04 -8.73 13.37
C THR A 306 -9.37 -9.59 14.41
N LEU A 307 -8.52 -9.01 15.26
CA LEU A 307 -7.79 -9.71 16.32
C LEU A 307 -7.97 -9.01 17.64
N THR A 308 -8.37 -9.76 18.66
CA THR A 308 -8.24 -9.33 20.07
C THR A 308 -7.08 -10.07 20.70
N LEU A 309 -6.13 -9.32 21.24
CA LEU A 309 -5.03 -9.85 22.04
C LEU A 309 -5.28 -9.58 23.52
N LYS A 310 -5.45 -10.65 24.30
CA LYS A 310 -5.38 -10.60 25.77
C LYS A 310 -3.93 -10.32 26.16
N LEU A 311 -3.69 -9.32 27.02
CA LEU A 311 -2.36 -8.91 27.42
C LEU A 311 -2.02 -9.53 28.79
N LEU A 312 -0.99 -10.35 28.80
CA LEU A 312 -0.39 -10.84 30.03
C LEU A 312 0.98 -10.19 30.24
N ARG A 313 1.22 -9.69 31.44
CA ARG A 313 2.50 -9.08 31.83
C ARG A 313 3.12 -9.81 32.99
N ALA A 314 4.43 -9.97 32.94
CA ALA A 314 5.24 -10.47 34.03
C ALA A 314 6.62 -9.83 34.04
N GLU A 315 7.33 -9.92 35.14
CA GLU A 315 8.76 -9.66 35.26
C GLU A 315 9.50 -10.98 35.42
N GLY A 316 10.63 -11.15 34.71
CA GLY A 316 11.37 -12.40 34.76
C GLY A 316 12.34 -12.53 33.58
N ALA A 317 12.81 -13.76 33.36
CA ALA A 317 13.70 -14.14 32.28
C ALA A 317 13.07 -15.25 31.42
N ALA A 318 13.45 -15.30 30.15
CA ALA A 318 13.10 -16.36 29.22
C ALA A 318 14.30 -16.63 28.30
N GLU A 319 14.42 -17.88 27.88
CA GLU A 319 15.36 -18.28 26.84
C GLU A 319 14.74 -18.11 25.45
N GLY A 320 15.57 -18.01 24.42
CA GLY A 320 15.10 -17.90 23.02
C GLY A 320 14.41 -16.57 22.67
N VAL A 321 14.52 -15.55 23.52
CA VAL A 321 13.97 -14.21 23.27
C VAL A 321 15.09 -13.20 22.98
N ILE A 322 14.72 -12.13 22.30
CA ILE A 322 15.57 -10.96 22.03
C ILE A 322 15.19 -9.88 23.03
N TRP A 323 16.11 -9.51 23.89
CA TRP A 323 15.90 -8.43 24.84
C TRP A 323 16.14 -7.09 24.18
N SER A 324 15.14 -6.21 24.18
CA SER A 324 15.19 -4.87 23.58
C SER A 324 14.87 -3.82 24.64
N PRO A 325 15.51 -2.63 24.60
CA PRO A 325 15.11 -1.52 25.47
C PRO A 325 13.63 -1.15 25.27
N ARG A 326 12.89 -0.89 26.35
CA ARG A 326 11.46 -0.51 26.29
C ARG A 326 11.21 0.77 25.50
N ARG A 327 12.19 1.65 25.37
CA ARG A 327 12.13 2.89 24.58
C ARG A 327 12.29 2.63 23.07
N ASP A 328 12.75 1.46 22.67
CA ASP A 328 13.15 1.14 21.28
C ASP A 328 12.16 0.16 20.62
N LEU A 329 10.87 0.52 20.67
CA LEU A 329 9.77 -0.30 20.19
C LEU A 329 9.19 0.15 18.84
N ASP A 330 9.67 1.25 18.29
CA ASP A 330 9.08 1.86 17.07
C ASP A 330 9.23 0.99 15.82
N GLY A 331 10.15 0.02 15.83
CA GLY A 331 10.27 -1.00 14.77
C GLY A 331 9.27 -2.15 14.83
N LEU A 332 8.41 -2.23 15.88
CA LEU A 332 7.40 -3.27 15.99
C LEU A 332 6.21 -3.01 15.04
N PRO A 333 5.59 -4.09 14.50
CA PRO A 333 4.28 -3.97 13.86
C PRO A 333 3.27 -3.27 14.77
N SER A 334 2.37 -2.48 14.19
CA SER A 334 1.42 -1.63 14.92
C SER A 334 0.58 -2.39 15.96
N VAL A 335 0.23 -3.65 15.69
CA VAL A 335 -0.50 -4.50 16.64
C VAL A 335 0.32 -4.77 17.91
N PHE A 336 1.61 -5.09 17.77
CA PHE A 336 2.49 -5.38 18.89
C PHE A 336 2.97 -4.12 19.59
N LEU A 337 3.19 -3.04 18.85
CA LEU A 337 3.48 -1.72 19.44
C LEU A 337 2.32 -1.26 20.32
N LYS A 338 1.07 -1.37 19.82
CA LYS A 338 -0.14 -1.06 20.60
C LYS A 338 -0.24 -1.93 21.84
N ALA A 339 -0.01 -3.24 21.71
CA ALA A 339 -0.05 -4.19 22.83
C ALA A 339 1.03 -3.90 23.89
N ALA A 340 2.28 -3.66 23.46
CA ALA A 340 3.37 -3.32 24.36
C ALA A 340 3.09 -2.02 25.13
N ARG A 341 2.69 -0.96 24.43
CA ARG A 341 2.36 0.33 25.04
C ARG A 341 1.20 0.22 26.03
N ALA A 342 0.12 -0.49 25.67
CA ALA A 342 -1.01 -0.70 26.56
C ALA A 342 -0.60 -1.45 27.85
N ALA A 343 0.19 -2.52 27.72
CA ALA A 343 0.63 -3.31 28.87
C ALA A 343 1.69 -2.60 29.74
N LEU A 344 2.50 -1.70 29.16
CA LEU A 344 3.52 -0.96 29.90
C LEU A 344 2.95 0.30 30.59
N ASN A 345 1.93 0.94 30.01
CA ASN A 345 1.32 2.16 30.54
C ASN A 345 0.26 1.91 31.64
N ASN A 346 -0.24 0.69 31.80
CA ASN A 346 -1.16 0.31 32.88
C ASN A 346 -0.44 0.18 34.24
N LEU A 347 0.44 1.12 34.58
CA LEU A 347 1.16 1.25 35.84
C LEU A 347 0.76 2.52 36.64
N LEU A 348 -0.40 3.11 36.30
CA LEU A 348 -0.97 4.22 37.09
C LEU A 348 -2.22 3.71 37.83
#